data_e621fd4489a6ba384b60726f39ea57bf
#
_entry.id   e621fd4489a6ba384b60726f39ea57bf
#
_cell.length_a   1.000
_cell.length_b   1.000
_cell.length_c   1.000
_cell.angle_alpha   90.00
_cell.angle_beta   90.00
_cell.angle_gamma   90.00
#
_symmetry.space_group_name_H-M   'P 1'
#
loop_
_entity.id
_entity.type
_entity.pdbx_description
1 polymer ?
#
loop_
_entity_poly.entity_id
_entity_poly.type
_entity_poly.pdbx_seq_one_letter_code
_entity_poly.pdbx_strand_id
1 'polypeptide(L)'
;MLEPITGRYVHIALGERPHRVYFEEAGEGWPLLCLHTAGADGRQFRHLMTDAAITSRWRVLAFDMPRHGKSLPPAGWQDEEYRLTTDAYVEMIVAFCQALGLARPVVLGCSIGGKIVLELALRAPERFRALIGLEAAAHQEPWYDDTSWLHRPDVHGGELCSALMSGLIAPHAPAESRWETLWMYAQGGPGVFRGDLHFYRAEGDLRGRVDRIDTTRCPLYLLTGEYDFSCTPDDTRATGARIPGARVTIMKELGHFPMSEHPQRFREYLLPVLEEIRGTAGASEARDA
;
A
#
# COMPACT_ATOMS: atom_id res chain seq x y z
N MET A 1 -9.57 6.86 -26.61
CA MET A 1 -8.23 7.39 -26.24
C MET A 1 -7.51 6.27 -25.50
N LEU A 2 -6.21 6.07 -25.73
CA LEU A 2 -5.44 5.08 -24.96
C LEU A 2 -4.88 5.75 -23.71
N GLU A 3 -4.96 5.06 -22.57
CA GLU A 3 -4.30 5.48 -21.33
C GLU A 3 -2.81 5.12 -21.36
N PRO A 4 -1.94 5.86 -20.65
CA PRO A 4 -0.50 5.64 -20.65
C PRO A 4 -0.05 4.43 -19.83
N ILE A 5 -0.97 3.69 -19.21
CA ILE A 5 -0.68 2.58 -18.32
C ILE A 5 -0.21 1.36 -19.11
N THR A 6 0.93 0.80 -18.73
CA THR A 6 1.48 -0.43 -19.32
C THR A 6 1.54 -1.54 -18.27
N GLY A 7 0.90 -2.68 -18.57
CA GLY A 7 0.95 -3.87 -17.73
C GLY A 7 2.01 -4.87 -18.19
N ARG A 8 2.74 -5.44 -17.23
CA ARG A 8 3.83 -6.40 -17.46
C ARG A 8 3.87 -7.48 -16.40
N TYR A 9 4.64 -8.52 -16.67
CA TYR A 9 4.99 -9.56 -15.69
C TYR A 9 6.48 -9.52 -15.40
N VAL A 10 6.82 -9.71 -14.13
CA VAL A 10 8.18 -9.93 -13.66
C VAL A 10 8.25 -11.26 -12.89
N HIS A 11 9.36 -11.96 -13.00
CA HIS A 11 9.62 -13.15 -12.22
C HIS A 11 10.51 -12.78 -11.04
N ILE A 12 10.06 -13.11 -9.82
CA ILE A 12 10.82 -12.94 -8.59
C ILE A 12 10.88 -14.28 -7.86
N ALA A 13 11.88 -14.46 -7.01
CA ALA A 13 11.96 -15.59 -6.08
C ALA A 13 11.67 -15.10 -4.67
N LEU A 14 10.81 -15.81 -3.94
CA LEU A 14 10.58 -15.61 -2.50
C LEU A 14 11.04 -16.92 -1.82
N GLY A 15 12.14 -16.82 -1.09
CA GLY A 15 12.90 -18.02 -0.75
C GLY A 15 13.31 -18.77 -2.01
N GLU A 16 13.00 -20.08 -2.07
CA GLU A 16 13.25 -20.93 -3.24
C GLU A 16 12.08 -20.99 -4.24
N ARG A 17 10.96 -20.32 -3.94
CA ARG A 17 9.74 -20.40 -4.77
C ARG A 17 9.71 -19.30 -5.83
N PRO A 18 9.61 -19.64 -7.12
CA PRO A 18 9.41 -18.66 -8.17
C PRO A 18 7.97 -18.14 -8.18
N HIS A 19 7.84 -16.85 -8.37
CA HIS A 19 6.56 -16.16 -8.52
C HIS A 19 6.54 -15.35 -9.80
N ARG A 20 5.41 -15.39 -10.52
CA ARG A 20 5.13 -14.54 -11.67
C ARG A 20 4.20 -13.43 -11.22
N VAL A 21 4.76 -12.25 -11.03
CA VAL A 21 4.10 -11.07 -10.49
C VAL A 21 3.72 -10.12 -11.62
N TYR A 22 2.45 -9.73 -11.64
CA TYR A 22 1.95 -8.69 -12.54
C TYR A 22 2.14 -7.31 -11.90
N PHE A 23 2.45 -6.32 -12.71
CA PHE A 23 2.47 -4.93 -12.30
C PHE A 23 2.04 -4.01 -13.43
N GLU A 24 1.54 -2.85 -13.07
CA GLU A 24 1.25 -1.75 -13.99
C GLU A 24 2.22 -0.60 -13.71
N GLU A 25 2.57 0.14 -14.75
CA GLU A 25 3.43 1.31 -14.66
C GLU A 25 3.01 2.41 -15.62
N ALA A 26 3.28 3.66 -15.23
CA ALA A 26 3.13 4.84 -16.09
C ALA A 26 4.06 5.95 -15.63
N GLY A 27 4.41 6.83 -16.57
CA GLY A 27 5.26 8.00 -16.32
C GLY A 27 6.75 7.71 -16.36
N GLU A 28 7.53 8.75 -16.09
CA GLU A 28 8.99 8.75 -16.14
C GLU A 28 9.57 9.48 -14.91
N GLY A 29 10.84 9.27 -14.65
CA GLY A 29 11.55 9.91 -13.53
C GLY A 29 11.76 8.99 -12.32
N TRP A 30 11.64 9.52 -11.10
CA TRP A 30 11.90 8.74 -9.90
C TRP A 30 10.84 7.67 -9.68
N PRO A 31 11.23 6.45 -9.29
CA PRO A 31 10.26 5.39 -9.05
C PRO A 31 9.42 5.67 -7.80
N LEU A 32 8.10 5.61 -7.97
CA LEU A 32 7.08 5.62 -6.93
C LEU A 32 6.42 4.25 -6.92
N LEU A 33 6.79 3.41 -5.98
CA LEU A 33 6.24 2.07 -5.82
C LEU A 33 5.02 2.12 -4.92
N CYS A 34 3.88 1.67 -5.43
CA CYS A 34 2.60 1.66 -4.75
C CYS A 34 2.22 0.25 -4.27
N LEU A 35 1.78 0.14 -3.02
CA LEU A 35 1.41 -1.12 -2.35
C LEU A 35 -0.08 -1.10 -2.00
N HIS A 36 -0.85 -2.03 -2.57
CA HIS A 36 -2.30 -2.10 -2.42
C HIS A 36 -2.75 -2.57 -1.02
N THR A 37 -4.04 -2.42 -0.76
CA THR A 37 -4.71 -2.84 0.48
C THR A 37 -4.99 -4.35 0.49
N ALA A 38 -5.39 -4.90 1.64
CA ALA A 38 -5.77 -6.30 1.77
C ALA A 38 -6.88 -6.69 0.78
N GLY A 39 -6.71 -7.80 0.07
CA GLY A 39 -7.71 -8.36 -0.84
C GLY A 39 -7.97 -7.59 -2.13
N ALA A 40 -7.32 -6.44 -2.33
CA ALA A 40 -7.37 -5.66 -3.57
C ALA A 40 -6.16 -5.95 -4.48
N ASP A 41 -5.85 -5.05 -5.38
CA ASP A 41 -4.70 -5.16 -6.28
C ASP A 41 -4.19 -3.78 -6.74
N GLY A 42 -3.17 -3.75 -7.58
CA GLY A 42 -2.50 -2.54 -8.04
C GLY A 42 -3.39 -1.52 -8.77
N ARG A 43 -4.58 -1.94 -9.25
CA ARG A 43 -5.54 -1.04 -9.90
C ARG A 43 -5.98 0.13 -9.02
N GLN A 44 -5.86 0.00 -7.69
CA GLN A 44 -6.16 1.08 -6.76
C GLN A 44 -5.36 2.37 -7.03
N PHE A 45 -4.23 2.25 -7.70
CA PHE A 45 -3.34 3.40 -7.98
C PHE A 45 -3.42 3.92 -9.43
N ARG A 46 -4.37 3.45 -10.24
CA ARG A 46 -4.50 3.87 -11.65
C ARG A 46 -4.72 5.37 -11.82
N HIS A 47 -5.42 6.01 -10.89
CA HIS A 47 -5.61 7.46 -10.93
C HIS A 47 -4.30 8.23 -10.76
N LEU A 48 -3.30 7.70 -10.05
CA LEU A 48 -1.97 8.29 -9.99
C LEU A 48 -1.22 8.10 -11.32
N MET A 49 -1.43 6.96 -11.99
CA MET A 49 -0.80 6.62 -13.26
C MET A 49 -1.35 7.43 -14.44
N THR A 50 -2.53 7.99 -14.32
CA THR A 50 -3.16 8.85 -15.34
C THR A 50 -3.05 10.34 -15.02
N ASP A 51 -2.51 10.73 -13.86
CA ASP A 51 -2.29 12.12 -13.49
C ASP A 51 -0.97 12.65 -14.06
N ALA A 52 -1.06 13.54 -15.05
CA ALA A 52 0.11 14.15 -15.69
C ALA A 52 1.00 14.96 -14.72
N ALA A 53 0.45 15.52 -13.64
CA ALA A 53 1.24 16.23 -12.64
C ALA A 53 2.15 15.27 -11.85
N ILE A 54 1.76 14.00 -11.73
CA ILE A 54 2.55 12.96 -11.09
C ILE A 54 3.47 12.30 -12.12
N THR A 55 2.91 11.78 -13.21
CA THR A 55 3.64 10.97 -14.20
C THR A 55 4.69 11.72 -15.00
N SER A 56 4.64 13.06 -15.05
CA SER A 56 5.71 13.87 -15.64
C SER A 56 7.04 13.86 -14.85
N ARG A 57 7.04 13.38 -13.61
CA ARG A 57 8.20 13.40 -12.71
C ARG A 57 8.42 12.10 -11.95
N TRP A 58 7.41 11.24 -11.94
CA TRP A 58 7.40 9.98 -11.22
C TRP A 58 7.06 8.83 -12.16
N ARG A 59 7.89 7.81 -12.17
CA ARG A 59 7.53 6.51 -12.72
C ARG A 59 6.73 5.78 -11.64
N VAL A 60 5.41 5.81 -11.76
CA VAL A 60 4.50 5.14 -10.84
C VAL A 60 4.43 3.66 -11.19
N LEU A 61 4.65 2.80 -10.21
CA LEU A 61 4.54 1.35 -10.35
C LEU A 61 3.60 0.83 -9.27
N ALA A 62 2.71 -0.10 -9.62
CA ALA A 62 1.91 -0.85 -8.66
C ALA A 62 1.90 -2.31 -9.07
N PHE A 63 2.30 -3.21 -8.19
CA PHE A 63 2.26 -4.64 -8.45
C PHE A 63 1.11 -5.29 -7.69
N ASP A 64 0.58 -6.34 -8.28
CA ASP A 64 -0.33 -7.25 -7.61
C ASP A 64 0.51 -8.25 -6.79
N MET A 65 0.28 -8.35 -5.51
CA MET A 65 0.94 -9.41 -4.72
C MET A 65 0.60 -10.80 -5.28
N PRO A 66 1.44 -11.83 -5.09
CA PRO A 66 1.07 -13.20 -5.43
C PRO A 66 -0.33 -13.55 -4.88
N ARG A 67 -1.16 -14.19 -5.70
CA ARG A 67 -2.58 -14.52 -5.44
C ARG A 67 -3.57 -13.36 -5.65
N HIS A 68 -3.10 -12.14 -5.93
CA HIS A 68 -3.95 -10.96 -6.14
C HIS A 68 -4.01 -10.59 -7.62
N GLY A 69 -5.11 -9.97 -8.02
CA GLY A 69 -5.28 -9.40 -9.35
C GLY A 69 -4.90 -10.38 -10.47
N LYS A 70 -3.90 -10.00 -11.25
CA LYS A 70 -3.34 -10.79 -12.36
C LYS A 70 -2.09 -11.59 -11.98
N SER A 71 -1.57 -11.47 -10.74
CA SER A 71 -0.47 -12.28 -10.26
C SER A 71 -0.94 -13.69 -9.93
N LEU A 72 -0.17 -14.67 -10.41
CA LEU A 72 -0.50 -16.07 -10.14
C LEU A 72 -0.15 -16.45 -8.70
N PRO A 73 -0.92 -17.34 -8.08
CA PRO A 73 -0.48 -18.03 -6.86
C PRO A 73 0.74 -18.91 -7.18
N PRO A 74 1.58 -19.22 -6.18
CA PRO A 74 2.70 -20.15 -6.38
C PRO A 74 2.22 -21.57 -6.66
N ALA A 75 3.08 -22.42 -7.24
CA ALA A 75 2.77 -23.82 -7.44
C ALA A 75 2.45 -24.50 -6.11
N GLY A 76 1.42 -25.37 -6.10
CA GLY A 76 0.97 -26.08 -4.89
C GLY A 76 0.07 -25.25 -3.96
N TRP A 77 -0.34 -24.08 -4.38
CA TRP A 77 -1.17 -23.17 -3.58
C TRP A 77 -2.51 -23.76 -3.12
N GLN A 78 -3.02 -24.76 -3.82
CA GLN A 78 -4.29 -25.42 -3.53
C GLN A 78 -4.25 -26.18 -2.19
N ASP A 79 -3.06 -26.63 -1.81
CA ASP A 79 -2.83 -27.44 -0.61
C ASP A 79 -2.36 -26.57 0.57
N GLU A 80 -2.32 -25.24 0.40
CA GLU A 80 -1.79 -24.31 1.38
C GLU A 80 -2.84 -23.26 1.79
N GLU A 81 -2.96 -23.02 3.09
CA GLU A 81 -3.65 -21.85 3.58
C GLU A 81 -2.77 -20.61 3.39
N TYR A 82 -3.27 -19.63 2.65
CA TYR A 82 -2.55 -18.37 2.48
C TYR A 82 -2.54 -17.55 3.77
N ARG A 83 -1.35 -17.13 4.18
CA ARG A 83 -1.11 -16.23 5.29
C ARG A 83 0.02 -15.28 4.94
N LEU A 84 -0.27 -13.98 4.87
CA LEU A 84 0.73 -12.96 4.66
C LEU A 84 1.52 -12.74 5.94
N THR A 85 2.81 -13.06 5.92
CA THR A 85 3.73 -12.78 7.02
C THR A 85 4.52 -11.49 6.76
N THR A 86 5.01 -10.86 7.82
CA THR A 86 5.85 -9.66 7.72
C THR A 86 7.10 -9.91 6.88
N ASP A 87 7.76 -11.05 7.10
CA ASP A 87 8.99 -11.39 6.39
C ASP A 87 8.74 -11.60 4.90
N ALA A 88 7.69 -12.36 4.54
CA ALA A 88 7.32 -12.58 3.15
C ALA A 88 6.95 -11.27 2.44
N TYR A 89 6.27 -10.35 3.14
CA TYR A 89 5.88 -9.08 2.54
C TYR A 89 7.09 -8.16 2.30
N VAL A 90 7.99 -8.04 3.27
CA VAL A 90 9.24 -7.27 3.09
C VAL A 90 10.10 -7.88 1.98
N GLU A 91 10.29 -9.21 1.99
CA GLU A 91 11.05 -9.91 0.95
C GLU A 91 10.50 -9.66 -0.45
N MET A 92 9.17 -9.73 -0.60
CA MET A 92 8.48 -9.47 -1.86
C MET A 92 8.75 -8.07 -2.41
N ILE A 93 8.63 -7.04 -1.55
CA ILE A 93 8.89 -5.65 -1.94
C ILE A 93 10.35 -5.48 -2.38
N VAL A 94 11.28 -6.04 -1.61
CA VAL A 94 12.71 -5.96 -1.92
C VAL A 94 13.06 -6.71 -3.20
N ALA A 95 12.53 -7.93 -3.38
CA ALA A 95 12.75 -8.74 -4.58
C ALA A 95 12.18 -8.07 -5.84
N PHE A 96 10.99 -7.46 -5.73
CA PHE A 96 10.39 -6.68 -6.83
C PHE A 96 11.27 -5.49 -7.21
N CYS A 97 11.73 -4.70 -6.24
CA CYS A 97 12.63 -3.57 -6.49
C CYS A 97 13.93 -4.02 -7.16
N GLN A 98 14.52 -5.13 -6.72
CA GLN A 98 15.75 -5.68 -7.29
C GLN A 98 15.53 -6.16 -8.73
N ALA A 99 14.44 -6.90 -8.98
CA ALA A 99 14.15 -7.44 -10.30
C ALA A 99 13.93 -6.35 -11.38
N LEU A 100 13.42 -5.19 -10.98
CA LEU A 100 13.23 -4.05 -11.87
C LEU A 100 14.35 -3.01 -11.81
N GLY A 101 15.41 -3.24 -11.03
CA GLY A 101 16.52 -2.30 -10.88
C GLY A 101 16.10 -0.95 -10.30
N LEU A 102 15.11 -0.91 -9.40
CA LEU A 102 14.64 0.34 -8.81
C LEU A 102 15.64 0.83 -7.77
N ALA A 103 16.37 1.87 -8.12
CA ALA A 103 17.34 2.50 -7.22
C ALA A 103 16.62 3.43 -6.23
N ARG A 104 16.56 3.04 -4.96
CA ARG A 104 15.96 3.80 -3.87
C ARG A 104 14.58 4.39 -4.24
N PRO A 105 13.55 3.57 -4.53
CA PRO A 105 12.22 4.08 -4.83
C PRO A 105 11.62 4.82 -3.62
N VAL A 106 10.69 5.74 -3.87
CA VAL A 106 9.70 6.14 -2.86
C VAL A 106 8.66 5.03 -2.79
N VAL A 107 8.29 4.61 -1.60
CA VAL A 107 7.23 3.61 -1.40
C VAL A 107 6.00 4.30 -0.82
N LEU A 108 4.87 4.11 -1.46
CA LEU A 108 3.55 4.56 -1.04
C LEU A 108 2.68 3.33 -0.80
N GLY A 109 2.26 3.07 0.41
CA GLY A 109 1.39 1.93 0.70
C GLY A 109 0.14 2.34 1.45
N CYS A 110 -0.97 1.61 1.25
CA CYS A 110 -2.23 1.86 1.94
C CYS A 110 -2.65 0.65 2.77
N SER A 111 -3.16 0.86 3.98
CA SER A 111 -3.66 -0.20 4.86
C SER A 111 -2.57 -1.22 5.21
N ILE A 112 -2.66 -2.49 4.77
CA ILE A 112 -1.54 -3.43 4.92
C ILE A 112 -0.27 -2.90 4.25
N GLY A 113 -0.40 -2.27 3.07
CA GLY A 113 0.69 -1.58 2.38
C GLY A 113 1.23 -0.39 3.16
N GLY A 114 0.37 0.35 3.86
CA GLY A 114 0.76 1.43 4.76
C GLY A 114 1.48 0.93 6.01
N LYS A 115 1.00 -0.17 6.58
CA LYS A 115 1.61 -0.77 7.76
C LYS A 115 2.98 -1.37 7.48
N ILE A 116 3.16 -2.04 6.35
CA ILE A 116 4.46 -2.59 5.98
C ILE A 116 5.52 -1.49 5.74
N VAL A 117 5.10 -0.28 5.39
CA VAL A 117 5.99 0.89 5.28
C VAL A 117 6.73 1.15 6.60
N LEU A 118 6.10 0.96 7.76
CA LEU A 118 6.75 1.08 9.07
C LEU A 118 7.81 -0.01 9.28
N GLU A 119 7.55 -1.25 8.83
CA GLU A 119 8.55 -2.33 8.86
C GLU A 119 9.71 -2.06 7.91
N LEU A 120 9.47 -1.50 6.73
CA LEU A 120 10.53 -1.08 5.81
C LEU A 120 11.40 0.01 6.43
N ALA A 121 10.80 0.96 7.14
CA ALA A 121 11.52 2.01 7.86
C ALA A 121 12.44 1.45 8.98
N LEU A 122 12.02 0.35 9.62
CA LEU A 122 12.80 -0.33 10.65
C LEU A 122 13.92 -1.21 10.10
N ARG A 123 13.64 -1.96 9.02
CA ARG A 123 14.48 -3.06 8.57
C ARG A 123 15.47 -2.68 7.47
N ALA A 124 15.07 -1.74 6.59
CA ALA A 124 15.85 -1.45 5.39
C ALA A 124 15.71 0.02 4.93
N PRO A 125 15.83 1.03 5.83
CA PRO A 125 15.59 2.43 5.48
C PRO A 125 16.50 2.92 4.35
N GLU A 126 17.74 2.40 4.25
CA GLU A 126 18.71 2.78 3.22
C GLU A 126 18.30 2.39 1.79
N ARG A 127 17.37 1.44 1.65
CA ARG A 127 16.89 0.99 0.34
C ARG A 127 15.89 1.94 -0.29
N PHE A 128 15.34 2.87 0.48
CA PHE A 128 14.25 3.74 0.05
C PHE A 128 14.65 5.22 0.14
N ARG A 129 14.09 6.04 -0.73
CA ARG A 129 14.29 7.48 -0.74
C ARG A 129 13.39 8.17 0.28
N ALA A 130 12.17 7.74 0.37
CA ALA A 130 11.18 8.12 1.37
C ALA A 130 10.10 7.05 1.46
N LEU A 131 9.36 7.05 2.55
CA LEU A 131 8.29 6.09 2.85
C LEU A 131 7.01 6.87 3.17
N ILE A 132 5.91 6.49 2.52
CA ILE A 132 4.59 7.12 2.68
C ILE A 132 3.59 6.03 3.09
N GLY A 133 3.14 6.06 4.33
CA GLY A 133 2.10 5.16 4.83
C GLY A 133 0.75 5.84 4.83
N LEU A 134 -0.17 5.33 4.01
CA LEU A 134 -1.57 5.70 4.04
C LEU A 134 -2.31 4.73 4.97
N GLU A 135 -3.16 5.27 5.83
CA GLU A 135 -3.96 4.47 6.76
C GLU A 135 -3.09 3.50 7.58
N ALA A 136 -2.00 4.07 8.16
CA ALA A 136 -0.94 3.33 8.82
C ALA A 136 -0.78 3.72 10.28
N ALA A 137 -0.71 2.71 11.15
CA ALA A 137 -0.41 2.88 12.56
C ALA A 137 0.41 1.71 13.10
N ALA A 138 1.05 1.93 14.26
CA ALA A 138 1.83 0.89 14.95
C ALA A 138 0.98 -0.33 15.32
N HIS A 139 -0.29 -0.11 15.57
CA HIS A 139 -1.27 -1.13 15.86
C HIS A 139 -2.65 -0.62 15.42
N GLN A 140 -3.46 -1.49 14.88
CA GLN A 140 -4.88 -1.28 14.65
C GLN A 140 -5.64 -2.29 15.50
N GLU A 141 -6.58 -1.82 16.32
CA GLU A 141 -7.47 -2.71 17.00
C GLU A 141 -8.34 -3.46 15.97
N PRO A 142 -8.33 -4.79 16.00
CA PRO A 142 -9.15 -5.54 15.06
C PRO A 142 -10.63 -5.28 15.38
N TRP A 143 -11.34 -4.75 14.42
CA TRP A 143 -12.80 -4.69 14.46
C TRP A 143 -13.45 -6.04 14.06
N TYR A 144 -12.61 -7.05 13.88
CA TYR A 144 -12.96 -8.45 13.59
C TYR A 144 -12.04 -9.40 14.36
N ASP A 145 -12.56 -10.00 15.43
CA ASP A 145 -11.80 -10.97 16.24
C ASP A 145 -11.66 -12.32 15.55
N ASP A 146 -12.71 -12.73 14.84
CA ASP A 146 -12.75 -13.95 14.04
C ASP A 146 -12.87 -13.64 12.56
N THR A 147 -11.93 -14.15 11.76
CA THR A 147 -11.92 -14.02 10.29
C THR A 147 -12.39 -15.28 9.59
N SER A 148 -12.82 -16.32 10.29
CA SER A 148 -13.24 -17.58 9.69
C SER A 148 -14.43 -17.40 8.75
N TRP A 149 -15.34 -16.50 9.09
CA TRP A 149 -16.52 -16.18 8.30
C TRP A 149 -16.21 -15.43 6.98
N LEU A 150 -15.00 -14.88 6.82
CA LEU A 150 -14.56 -14.24 5.58
C LEU A 150 -14.25 -15.24 4.45
N HIS A 151 -14.16 -16.50 4.77
CA HIS A 151 -13.94 -17.57 3.80
C HIS A 151 -15.01 -18.65 3.96
N ARG A 152 -16.14 -18.41 3.35
CA ARG A 152 -17.30 -19.31 3.40
C ARG A 152 -17.49 -19.98 2.05
N PRO A 153 -17.73 -21.30 2.01
CA PRO A 153 -17.96 -22.02 0.75
C PRO A 153 -19.32 -21.72 0.12
N ASP A 154 -20.26 -21.16 0.88
CA ASP A 154 -21.63 -20.89 0.48
C ASP A 154 -21.87 -19.42 0.07
N VAL A 155 -20.84 -18.56 0.16
CA VAL A 155 -20.90 -17.15 -0.19
C VAL A 155 -19.71 -16.78 -1.08
N HIS A 156 -19.95 -16.01 -2.13
CA HIS A 156 -18.88 -15.48 -2.96
C HIS A 156 -18.02 -14.50 -2.14
N GLY A 157 -16.73 -14.82 -1.98
CA GLY A 157 -15.83 -14.07 -1.11
C GLY A 157 -15.65 -12.61 -1.53
N GLY A 158 -15.61 -12.32 -2.83
CA GLY A 158 -15.50 -10.96 -3.35
C GLY A 158 -16.72 -10.10 -3.03
N GLU A 159 -17.94 -10.63 -3.11
CA GLU A 159 -19.15 -9.90 -2.71
C GLU A 159 -19.14 -9.57 -1.22
N LEU A 160 -18.71 -10.51 -0.39
CA LEU A 160 -18.55 -10.30 1.05
C LEU A 160 -17.51 -9.21 1.33
N CYS A 161 -16.34 -9.27 0.70
CA CYS A 161 -15.29 -8.26 0.85
C CYS A 161 -15.77 -6.87 0.40
N SER A 162 -16.44 -6.77 -0.74
CA SER A 162 -17.02 -5.51 -1.22
C SER A 162 -18.02 -4.92 -0.24
N ALA A 163 -18.90 -5.75 0.32
CA ALA A 163 -19.88 -5.31 1.31
C ALA A 163 -19.20 -4.73 2.57
N LEU A 164 -18.17 -5.40 3.07
CA LEU A 164 -17.39 -4.93 4.21
C LEU A 164 -16.67 -3.61 3.90
N MET A 165 -15.96 -3.56 2.77
CA MET A 165 -15.17 -2.39 2.38
C MET A 165 -16.04 -1.17 2.08
N SER A 166 -17.30 -1.36 1.72
CA SER A 166 -18.23 -0.23 1.50
C SER A 166 -18.41 0.65 2.73
N GLY A 167 -18.30 0.09 3.93
CA GLY A 167 -18.38 0.83 5.18
C GLY A 167 -17.13 1.65 5.50
N LEU A 168 -16.00 1.39 4.84
CA LEU A 168 -14.74 2.12 5.04
C LEU A 168 -14.54 3.30 4.09
N ILE A 169 -15.40 3.42 3.08
CA ILE A 169 -15.37 4.52 2.11
C ILE A 169 -15.99 5.77 2.73
N ALA A 170 -15.35 6.92 2.56
CA ALA A 170 -15.86 8.19 3.06
C ALA A 170 -17.26 8.51 2.49
N PRO A 171 -18.16 9.14 3.27
CA PRO A 171 -19.50 9.49 2.82
C PRO A 171 -19.50 10.47 1.64
N HIS A 172 -18.45 11.24 1.48
CA HIS A 172 -18.29 12.25 0.42
C HIS A 172 -17.62 11.70 -0.85
N ALA A 173 -17.24 10.42 -0.87
CA ALA A 173 -16.63 9.81 -2.05
C ALA A 173 -17.59 9.85 -3.25
N PRO A 174 -17.14 10.29 -4.45
CA PRO A 174 -17.95 10.26 -5.66
C PRO A 174 -18.48 8.86 -5.95
N ALA A 175 -19.72 8.74 -6.38
CA ALA A 175 -20.38 7.44 -6.60
C ALA A 175 -19.60 6.55 -7.56
N GLU A 176 -19.04 7.13 -8.62
CA GLU A 176 -18.22 6.41 -9.61
C GLU A 176 -16.94 5.82 -8.97
N SER A 177 -16.20 6.63 -8.23
CA SER A 177 -15.00 6.18 -7.53
C SER A 177 -15.29 5.16 -6.43
N ARG A 178 -16.44 5.29 -5.75
CA ARG A 178 -16.91 4.29 -4.80
C ARG A 178 -17.12 2.94 -5.49
N TRP A 179 -17.81 2.91 -6.63
CA TRP A 179 -18.06 1.68 -7.37
C TRP A 179 -16.78 1.08 -7.94
N GLU A 180 -15.85 1.90 -8.43
CA GLU A 180 -14.55 1.45 -8.87
C GLU A 180 -13.77 0.75 -7.74
N THR A 181 -13.73 1.36 -6.55
CA THR A 181 -13.07 0.78 -5.37
C THR A 181 -13.69 -0.56 -4.99
N LEU A 182 -15.02 -0.64 -4.91
CA LEU A 182 -15.73 -1.88 -4.54
C LEU A 182 -15.58 -2.97 -5.60
N TRP A 183 -15.51 -2.59 -6.88
CA TRP A 183 -15.34 -3.56 -7.97
C TRP A 183 -14.02 -4.34 -7.86
N MET A 184 -12.95 -3.70 -7.40
CA MET A 184 -11.68 -4.38 -7.17
C MET A 184 -11.83 -5.47 -6.09
N TYR A 185 -12.50 -5.17 -5.01
CA TYR A 185 -12.76 -6.15 -3.94
C TYR A 185 -13.69 -7.29 -4.37
N ALA A 186 -14.67 -7.00 -5.22
CA ALA A 186 -15.56 -8.02 -5.77
C ALA A 186 -14.81 -9.08 -6.61
N GLN A 187 -13.63 -8.78 -7.09
CA GLN A 187 -12.79 -9.65 -7.91
C GLN A 187 -11.68 -10.36 -7.11
N GLY A 188 -11.65 -10.21 -5.79
CA GLY A 188 -10.65 -10.85 -4.94
C GLY A 188 -10.68 -12.38 -4.99
N GLY A 189 -9.53 -13.01 -4.96
CA GLY A 189 -9.40 -14.46 -4.95
C GLY A 189 -9.89 -15.13 -3.65
N PRO A 190 -10.27 -16.40 -3.70
CA PRO A 190 -10.72 -17.13 -2.51
C PRO A 190 -9.66 -17.14 -1.40
N GLY A 191 -10.06 -16.75 -0.18
CA GLY A 191 -9.19 -16.76 1.00
C GLY A 191 -8.11 -15.68 1.03
N VAL A 192 -7.97 -14.89 -0.02
CA VAL A 192 -6.89 -13.89 -0.16
C VAL A 192 -7.05 -12.78 0.88
N PHE A 193 -8.21 -12.17 0.98
CA PHE A 193 -8.48 -11.13 1.98
C PHE A 193 -8.23 -11.61 3.41
N ARG A 194 -8.71 -12.80 3.76
CA ARG A 194 -8.45 -13.42 5.07
C ARG A 194 -6.96 -13.65 5.31
N GLY A 195 -6.24 -14.11 4.28
CA GLY A 195 -4.80 -14.35 4.36
C GLY A 195 -3.99 -13.09 4.58
N ASP A 196 -4.37 -11.98 3.94
CA ASP A 196 -3.75 -10.67 4.15
C ASP A 196 -3.98 -10.14 5.57
N LEU A 197 -5.19 -10.34 6.11
CA LEU A 197 -5.50 -9.93 7.47
C LEU A 197 -4.69 -10.66 8.54
N HIS A 198 -4.06 -11.80 8.20
CA HIS A 198 -3.10 -12.45 9.09
C HIS A 198 -1.95 -11.51 9.47
N PHE A 199 -1.46 -10.69 8.53
CA PHE A 199 -0.45 -9.68 8.79
C PHE A 199 -0.88 -8.68 9.87
N TYR A 200 -2.13 -8.21 9.86
CA TYR A 200 -2.61 -7.33 10.92
C TYR A 200 -2.73 -8.01 12.28
N ARG A 201 -3.25 -9.24 12.29
CA ARG A 201 -3.64 -9.93 13.53
C ARG A 201 -2.48 -10.59 14.25
N ALA A 202 -1.56 -11.20 13.51
CA ALA A 202 -0.56 -12.07 14.10
C ALA A 202 0.84 -11.42 14.18
N GLU A 203 1.18 -10.55 13.24
CA GLU A 203 2.57 -10.13 13.09
C GLU A 203 2.78 -8.60 13.03
N GLY A 204 1.78 -7.88 12.59
CA GLY A 204 1.92 -6.45 12.30
C GLY A 204 1.88 -5.52 13.51
N ASP A 205 2.01 -6.01 14.74
CA ASP A 205 2.07 -5.17 15.94
C ASP A 205 3.47 -4.55 16.11
N LEU A 206 3.52 -3.24 15.99
CA LEU A 206 4.74 -2.45 16.08
C LEU A 206 4.84 -1.61 17.36
N ARG A 207 3.90 -1.78 18.35
CA ARG A 207 3.81 -0.98 19.58
C ARG A 207 5.10 -1.08 20.38
N GLY A 208 6.02 -1.47 20.44
CA GLY A 208 7.28 -1.47 21.17
C GLY A 208 8.49 -1.24 20.26
N ARG A 209 8.24 -0.91 18.99
CA ARG A 209 9.28 -0.90 17.96
C ARG A 209 9.32 0.37 17.13
N VAL A 210 8.21 1.10 16.99
CA VAL A 210 8.13 2.30 16.13
C VAL A 210 9.07 3.43 16.58
N ASP A 211 9.34 3.55 17.86
CA ASP A 211 10.30 4.50 18.43
C ASP A 211 11.78 4.26 18.02
N ARG A 212 12.05 3.12 17.38
CA ARG A 212 13.36 2.79 16.79
C ARG A 212 13.48 3.24 15.33
N ILE A 213 12.41 3.75 14.73
CA ILE A 213 12.44 4.25 13.35
C ILE A 213 13.25 5.55 13.33
N ASP A 214 14.28 5.57 12.49
CA ASP A 214 15.17 6.73 12.29
C ASP A 214 14.80 7.42 10.96
N THR A 215 14.03 8.50 11.06
CA THR A 215 13.60 9.30 9.90
C THR A 215 14.72 10.12 9.26
N THR A 216 15.88 10.21 9.90
CA THR A 216 17.07 10.85 9.29
C THR A 216 17.70 9.96 8.21
N ARG A 217 17.51 8.62 8.32
CA ARG A 217 17.94 7.65 7.31
C ARG A 217 16.95 7.54 6.14
N CYS A 218 15.67 7.62 6.44
CA CYS A 218 14.61 7.59 5.44
C CYS A 218 13.41 8.42 5.93
N PRO A 219 13.08 9.53 5.26
CA PRO A 219 11.90 10.33 5.61
C PRO A 219 10.62 9.49 5.62
N LEU A 220 9.77 9.72 6.63
CA LEU A 220 8.51 9.01 6.83
C LEU A 220 7.34 9.98 6.88
N TYR A 221 6.34 9.69 6.05
CA TYR A 221 5.07 10.43 5.97
C TYR A 221 3.93 9.48 6.29
N LEU A 222 3.02 9.90 7.18
CA LEU A 222 1.83 9.15 7.56
C LEU A 222 0.60 10.00 7.25
N LEU A 223 -0.25 9.52 6.36
CA LEU A 223 -1.46 10.22 5.93
C LEU A 223 -2.67 9.33 6.19
N THR A 224 -3.69 9.85 6.90
CA THR A 224 -4.87 9.05 7.25
C THR A 224 -6.14 9.85 6.98
N GLY A 225 -7.13 9.20 6.37
CA GLY A 225 -8.43 9.79 6.09
C GLY A 225 -9.20 10.07 7.37
N GLU A 226 -9.91 11.21 7.39
CA GLU A 226 -10.72 11.65 8.52
C GLU A 226 -11.81 10.63 8.92
N TYR A 227 -12.32 9.88 7.94
CA TYR A 227 -13.40 8.91 8.11
C TYR A 227 -12.92 7.46 8.25
N ASP A 228 -11.61 7.24 8.28
CA ASP A 228 -11.11 5.88 8.49
C ASP A 228 -11.32 5.42 9.93
N PHE A 229 -12.07 4.36 10.11
CA PHE A 229 -12.27 3.73 11.42
C PHE A 229 -11.48 2.42 11.59
N SER A 230 -10.86 1.91 10.52
CA SER A 230 -9.97 0.75 10.59
C SER A 230 -8.57 1.13 11.09
N CYS A 231 -8.06 2.27 10.62
CA CYS A 231 -6.87 2.92 11.13
C CYS A 231 -7.23 4.38 11.44
N THR A 232 -7.64 4.65 12.66
CA THR A 232 -8.19 5.95 13.00
C THR A 232 -7.14 7.08 12.91
N PRO A 233 -7.58 8.33 12.67
CA PRO A 233 -6.69 9.48 12.79
C PRO A 233 -5.90 9.53 14.10
N ASP A 234 -6.48 9.09 15.20
CA ASP A 234 -5.82 9.08 16.51
C ASP A 234 -4.76 7.99 16.62
N ASP A 235 -4.96 6.83 16.00
CA ASP A 235 -3.94 5.76 15.91
C ASP A 235 -2.71 6.24 15.15
N THR A 236 -2.94 6.94 14.03
CA THR A 236 -1.86 7.51 13.22
C THR A 236 -1.13 8.64 13.97
N ARG A 237 -1.86 9.54 14.65
CA ARG A 237 -1.24 10.59 15.49
C ARG A 237 -0.41 9.98 16.62
N ALA A 238 -0.95 9.01 17.33
CA ALA A 238 -0.26 8.31 18.41
C ALA A 238 1.01 7.62 17.92
N THR A 239 0.96 7.02 16.73
CA THR A 239 2.12 6.40 16.08
C THR A 239 3.17 7.45 15.72
N GLY A 240 2.76 8.50 15.01
CA GLY A 240 3.67 9.57 14.58
C GLY A 240 4.34 10.31 15.74
N ALA A 241 3.62 10.51 16.86
CA ALA A 241 4.16 11.12 18.07
C ALA A 241 5.32 10.32 18.70
N ARG A 242 5.40 9.03 18.42
CA ARG A 242 6.48 8.14 18.88
C ARG A 242 7.66 8.06 17.93
N ILE A 243 7.55 8.60 16.73
CA ILE A 243 8.60 8.54 15.70
C ILE A 243 9.13 9.96 15.45
N PRO A 244 10.26 10.34 16.06
CA PRO A 244 10.82 11.68 15.87
C PRO A 244 11.06 11.98 14.38
N GLY A 245 10.55 13.13 13.91
CA GLY A 245 10.66 13.54 12.51
C GLY A 245 9.66 12.94 11.55
N ALA A 246 8.78 12.03 11.98
CA ALA A 246 7.66 11.59 11.13
C ALA A 246 6.67 12.73 10.90
N ARG A 247 6.17 12.83 9.66
CA ARG A 247 5.18 13.83 9.27
C ARG A 247 3.81 13.22 9.19
N VAL A 248 2.87 13.74 9.99
CA VAL A 248 1.51 13.21 10.09
C VAL A 248 0.54 14.21 9.48
N THR A 249 -0.32 13.73 8.59
CA THR A 249 -1.39 14.51 7.96
C THR A 249 -2.72 13.76 8.07
N ILE A 250 -3.75 14.43 8.56
CA ILE A 250 -5.12 13.91 8.51
C ILE A 250 -5.82 14.51 7.30
N MET A 251 -6.23 13.63 6.40
CA MET A 251 -6.84 14.01 5.13
C MET A 251 -8.36 14.18 5.31
N LYS A 252 -8.82 15.41 5.19
CA LYS A 252 -10.24 15.74 5.29
C LYS A 252 -11.06 15.15 4.15
N GLU A 253 -12.27 14.71 4.44
CA GLU A 253 -13.23 14.17 3.49
C GLU A 253 -12.80 12.83 2.83
N LEU A 254 -11.78 12.16 3.37
CA LEU A 254 -11.28 10.88 2.89
C LEU A 254 -11.48 9.77 3.93
N GLY A 255 -11.68 8.56 3.47
CA GLY A 255 -11.77 7.33 4.24
C GLY A 255 -10.55 6.44 4.05
N HIS A 256 -10.77 5.14 4.01
CA HIS A 256 -9.71 4.12 4.00
C HIS A 256 -9.01 3.92 2.65
N PHE A 257 -9.60 4.39 1.55
CA PHE A 257 -9.08 4.17 0.19
C PHE A 257 -8.84 5.47 -0.56
N PRO A 258 -8.08 6.42 -0.01
CA PRO A 258 -8.01 7.78 -0.54
C PRO A 258 -7.64 7.83 -2.02
N MET A 259 -6.73 6.94 -2.46
CA MET A 259 -6.23 6.88 -3.84
C MET A 259 -7.27 6.41 -4.87
N SER A 260 -8.31 5.69 -4.47
CA SER A 260 -9.33 5.18 -5.37
C SER A 260 -10.74 5.70 -5.06
N GLU A 261 -11.09 5.96 -3.80
CA GLU A 261 -12.42 6.44 -3.44
C GLU A 261 -12.65 7.93 -3.76
N HIS A 262 -11.60 8.74 -3.73
CA HIS A 262 -11.67 10.16 -4.08
C HIS A 262 -10.31 10.69 -4.60
N PRO A 263 -9.87 10.26 -5.79
CA PRO A 263 -8.52 10.54 -6.31
C PRO A 263 -8.18 12.02 -6.37
N GLN A 264 -9.15 12.88 -6.75
CA GLN A 264 -8.95 14.32 -6.86
C GLN A 264 -8.64 14.95 -5.49
N ARG A 265 -9.36 14.52 -4.46
CA ARG A 265 -9.13 15.01 -3.10
C ARG A 265 -7.81 14.48 -2.53
N PHE A 266 -7.51 13.21 -2.75
CA PHE A 266 -6.24 12.60 -2.35
C PHE A 266 -5.04 13.30 -2.98
N ARG A 267 -5.14 13.66 -4.25
CA ARG A 267 -4.12 14.39 -4.99
C ARG A 267 -3.68 15.68 -4.28
N GLU A 268 -4.59 16.41 -3.66
CA GLU A 268 -4.29 17.66 -2.94
C GLU A 268 -3.36 17.43 -1.75
N TYR A 269 -3.41 16.26 -1.12
CA TYR A 269 -2.53 15.86 -0.03
C TYR A 269 -1.23 15.22 -0.50
N LEU A 270 -1.29 14.43 -1.58
CA LEU A 270 -0.13 13.69 -2.04
C LEU A 270 0.89 14.58 -2.77
N LEU A 271 0.45 15.49 -3.64
CA LEU A 271 1.37 16.32 -4.44
C LEU A 271 2.35 17.12 -3.58
N PRO A 272 1.95 17.82 -2.51
CA PRO A 272 2.90 18.51 -1.65
C PRO A 272 3.96 17.60 -1.03
N VAL A 273 3.58 16.38 -0.66
CA VAL A 273 4.52 15.38 -0.11
C VAL A 273 5.54 14.95 -1.17
N LEU A 274 5.08 14.66 -2.37
CA LEU A 274 5.96 14.27 -3.48
C LEU A 274 6.92 15.41 -3.89
N GLU A 275 6.45 16.65 -3.87
CA GLU A 275 7.27 17.83 -4.14
C GLU A 275 8.34 18.04 -3.05
N GLU A 276 7.97 17.90 -1.79
CA GLU A 276 8.88 17.99 -0.68
C GLU A 276 9.99 16.93 -0.74
N ILE A 277 9.63 15.67 -1.03
CA ILE A 277 10.60 14.58 -1.21
C ILE A 277 11.61 14.92 -2.31
N ARG A 278 11.16 15.51 -3.40
CA ARG A 278 12.05 15.93 -4.49
C ARG A 278 12.95 17.11 -4.09
N GLY A 279 12.41 18.08 -3.37
CA GLY A 279 13.15 19.26 -2.91
C GLY A 279 14.26 18.91 -1.92
N THR A 280 14.00 18.02 -0.98
CA THR A 280 14.98 17.59 0.03
C THR A 280 16.12 16.77 -0.57
N ALA A 281 15.82 15.93 -1.56
CA ALA A 281 16.86 15.13 -2.20
C ALA A 281 17.77 15.93 -3.14
N GLY A 282 17.23 16.91 -3.87
CA GLY A 282 18.07 17.83 -4.66
C GLY A 282 19.05 18.65 -3.81
N ALA A 283 18.65 18.99 -2.60
CA ALA A 283 19.53 19.69 -1.66
C ALA A 283 20.62 18.78 -1.05
N SER A 284 20.40 17.47 -0.94
CA SER A 284 21.39 16.49 -0.48
C SER A 284 22.40 16.16 -1.58
N GLU A 285 21.91 15.85 -2.78
CA GLU A 285 22.77 15.54 -3.93
C GLU A 285 23.68 16.73 -4.33
N ALA A 286 23.24 17.97 -4.08
CA ALA A 286 24.02 19.18 -4.30
C ALA A 286 25.09 19.45 -3.20
N ARG A 287 25.01 18.77 -2.04
CA ARG A 287 26.01 18.88 -0.97
C ARG A 287 27.11 17.81 -1.09
N ASP A 288 26.81 16.72 -1.77
CA ASP A 288 27.70 15.57 -1.97
C ASP A 288 28.48 15.66 -3.29
N ALA A 289 28.20 16.67 -4.13
CA ALA A 289 28.88 17.00 -5.37
C ALA A 289 29.86 18.17 -5.19
#